data_f131dd8c3c3ca81c458334f46a81b173
#
_entry.id   f131dd8c3c3ca81c458334f46a81b173
#
_cell.length_a   1.000
_cell.length_b   1.000
_cell.length_c   1.000
_cell.angle_alpha   90.00
_cell.angle_beta   90.00
_cell.angle_gamma   90.00
#
_symmetry.space_group_name_H-M   'P 1'
#
loop_
_entity.id
_entity.type
_entity.pdbx_description
1 polymer ?
#
loop_
_entity_poly.entity_id
_entity_poly.type
_entity_poly.pdbx_seq_one_letter_code
_entity_poly.pdbx_strand_id
1 'polypeptide(L)'
;LNFGALLAEIKNVSGSDAEFTWASENFLIAEKVKPWSEMPLWLPDENAPEIKGHAFANVDKAVNSGLTFRHLQDTIQDVLAWRRADFGTDEMKAGISRERERELLRKWHETGDAKKS
;
A
#
# COMPACT_ATOMS: atom_id res chain seq x y z
N LEU A 1 0.41 2.50 -13.91
CA LEU A 1 0.43 3.15 -12.59
C LEU A 1 1.20 2.28 -11.60
N ASN A 2 2.26 2.80 -11.03
CA ASN A 2 2.99 2.08 -10.00
C ASN A 2 2.44 2.41 -8.60
N PHE A 3 2.80 1.58 -7.61
CA PHE A 3 2.28 1.71 -6.26
C PHE A 3 2.69 3.04 -5.59
N GLY A 4 3.92 3.49 -5.82
CA GLY A 4 4.38 4.77 -5.28
C GLY A 4 3.57 5.95 -5.84
N ALA A 5 3.27 5.93 -7.12
CA ALA A 5 2.43 6.95 -7.75
C ALA A 5 1.01 6.94 -7.20
N LEU A 6 0.44 5.75 -6.96
CA LEU A 6 -0.87 5.63 -6.33
C LEU A 6 -0.89 6.24 -4.94
N LEU A 7 0.09 5.92 -4.11
CA LEU A 7 0.17 6.47 -2.76
C LEU A 7 0.36 7.99 -2.77
N ALA A 8 1.19 8.50 -3.68
CA ALA A 8 1.39 9.95 -3.83
C ALA A 8 0.10 10.66 -4.21
N GLU A 9 -0.69 10.07 -5.09
CA GLU A 9 -1.97 10.65 -5.49
C GLU A 9 -2.99 10.61 -4.35
N ILE A 10 -3.03 9.53 -3.58
CA ILE A 10 -3.90 9.44 -2.39
C ILE A 10 -3.53 10.53 -1.38
N LYS A 11 -2.23 10.73 -1.14
CA LYS A 11 -1.75 11.79 -0.26
C LYS A 11 -2.21 13.16 -0.75
N ASN A 12 -2.05 13.41 -2.04
CA ASN A 12 -2.40 14.67 -2.66
C ASN A 12 -3.90 14.97 -2.55
N VAL A 13 -4.75 14.02 -2.93
CA VAL A 13 -6.21 14.17 -2.91
C VAL A 13 -6.74 14.32 -1.49
N SER A 14 -6.20 13.55 -0.55
CA SER A 14 -6.66 13.57 0.85
C SER A 14 -6.15 14.78 1.64
N GLY A 15 -5.14 15.49 1.13
CA GLY A 15 -4.49 16.57 1.85
C GLY A 15 -3.68 16.11 3.07
N SER A 16 -3.30 14.84 3.08
CA SER A 16 -2.56 14.24 4.20
C SER A 16 -1.12 14.75 4.26
N ASP A 17 -0.57 14.85 5.46
CA ASP A 17 0.85 15.13 5.70
C ASP A 17 1.67 13.85 5.88
N ALA A 18 1.11 12.70 5.55
CA ALA A 18 1.78 11.41 5.68
C ALA A 18 3.11 11.37 4.93
N GLU A 19 4.10 10.75 5.54
CA GLU A 19 5.39 10.50 4.91
C GLU A 19 5.52 9.02 4.61
N PHE A 20 6.15 8.69 3.48
CA PHE A 20 6.33 7.30 3.07
C PHE A 20 7.73 6.81 3.41
N THR A 21 7.80 5.65 4.05
CA THR A 21 9.06 4.98 4.34
C THR A 21 9.06 3.65 3.59
N TRP A 22 10.05 3.47 2.72
CA TRP A 22 10.20 2.28 1.90
C TRP A 22 11.16 1.30 2.58
N ALA A 23 10.60 0.32 3.28
CA ALA A 23 11.38 -0.72 3.96
C ALA A 23 11.64 -1.89 3.01
N SER A 24 12.79 -2.55 3.17
CA SER A 24 13.10 -3.72 2.36
C SER A 24 12.23 -4.93 2.72
N GLU A 25 12.02 -5.81 1.75
CA GLU A 25 11.28 -7.04 1.96
C GLU A 25 11.93 -7.91 3.03
N ASN A 26 13.24 -8.01 3.00
CA ASN A 26 13.99 -8.79 4.00
C ASN A 26 13.77 -8.28 5.42
N PHE A 27 13.74 -6.96 5.60
CA PHE A 27 13.46 -6.36 6.91
C PHE A 27 12.05 -6.75 7.39
N LEU A 28 11.06 -6.63 6.52
CA LEU A 28 9.67 -6.94 6.86
C LEU A 28 9.50 -8.41 7.23
N ILE A 29 10.17 -9.31 6.51
CA ILE A 29 10.15 -10.75 6.82
C ILE A 29 10.84 -11.02 8.16
N ALA A 30 11.98 -10.42 8.41
CA ALA A 30 12.72 -10.58 9.65
C ALA A 30 11.91 -10.11 10.87
N GLU A 31 11.14 -9.04 10.71
CA GLU A 31 10.27 -8.52 11.76
C GLU A 31 8.91 -9.23 11.82
N LYS A 32 8.72 -10.27 11.03
CA LYS A 32 7.52 -11.10 11.01
C LYS A 32 6.24 -10.33 10.69
N VAL A 33 6.36 -9.31 9.85
CA VAL A 33 5.19 -8.60 9.32
C VAL A 33 4.40 -9.56 8.45
N LYS A 34 3.11 -9.69 8.72
CA LYS A 34 2.26 -10.62 7.98
C LYS A 34 1.88 -10.06 6.62
N PRO A 35 2.23 -10.75 5.53
CA PRO A 35 1.78 -10.34 4.21
C PRO A 35 0.26 -10.30 4.16
N TRP A 36 -0.26 -9.38 3.37
CA TRP A 36 -1.68 -9.19 3.10
C TRP A 36 -2.49 -8.72 4.31
N SER A 37 -2.35 -9.34 5.49
CA SER A 37 -3.17 -8.99 6.65
C SER A 37 -2.67 -7.77 7.41
N GLU A 38 -1.36 -7.67 7.65
CA GLU A 38 -0.75 -6.50 8.29
C GLU A 38 -0.31 -5.46 7.26
N MET A 39 0.23 -5.91 6.14
CA MET A 39 0.62 -5.03 5.03
C MET A 39 -0.16 -5.40 3.78
N PRO A 40 -1.33 -4.79 3.57
CA PRO A 40 -2.17 -5.09 2.42
C PRO A 40 -1.44 -4.91 1.10
N LEU A 41 -1.77 -5.75 0.13
CA LEU A 41 -1.19 -5.75 -1.21
C LEU A 41 0.28 -6.16 -1.28
N TRP A 42 0.90 -6.47 -0.17
CA TRP A 42 2.27 -6.97 -0.16
C TRP A 42 2.29 -8.50 -0.08
N LEU A 43 2.94 -9.12 -1.07
CA LEU A 43 3.15 -10.56 -1.12
C LEU A 43 4.63 -10.79 -1.46
N PRO A 44 5.42 -11.37 -0.53
CA PRO A 44 6.84 -11.58 -0.78
C PRO A 44 7.07 -12.60 -1.89
N ASP A 45 7.97 -12.29 -2.82
CA ASP A 45 8.28 -13.16 -3.95
C ASP A 45 8.88 -14.50 -3.51
N GLU A 46 9.71 -14.49 -2.48
CA GLU A 46 10.41 -15.68 -2.05
C GLU A 46 9.48 -16.76 -1.46
N ASN A 47 8.35 -16.36 -0.91
CA ASN A 47 7.39 -17.28 -0.28
C ASN A 47 6.36 -17.84 -1.24
N ALA A 48 6.16 -17.19 -2.37
CA ALA A 48 5.14 -17.60 -3.34
C ALA A 48 5.51 -17.13 -4.74
N PRO A 49 6.54 -17.72 -5.35
CA PRO A 49 6.98 -17.28 -6.68
C PRO A 49 5.90 -17.42 -7.76
N GLU A 50 4.93 -18.32 -7.56
CA GLU A 50 3.83 -18.52 -8.50
C GLU A 50 2.86 -17.33 -8.56
N ILE A 51 2.86 -16.47 -7.56
CA ILE A 51 2.03 -15.26 -7.55
C ILE A 51 2.82 -14.00 -7.92
N LYS A 52 4.09 -14.16 -8.27
CA LYS A 52 4.91 -13.07 -8.76
C LYS A 52 4.25 -12.45 -9.99
N GLY A 53 4.13 -11.15 -9.99
CA GLY A 53 3.48 -10.45 -11.09
C GLY A 53 1.96 -10.32 -10.97
N HIS A 54 1.37 -10.71 -9.83
CA HIS A 54 -0.08 -10.57 -9.62
C HIS A 54 -0.59 -9.14 -9.83
N ALA A 55 0.27 -8.13 -9.66
CA ALA A 55 -0.07 -6.72 -9.87
C ALA A 55 0.21 -6.24 -11.31
N PHE A 56 0.69 -7.11 -12.18
CA PHE A 56 1.09 -6.75 -13.54
C PHE A 56 0.17 -7.34 -14.60
N ALA A 57 -1.11 -7.52 -14.27
CA ALA A 57 -2.08 -8.05 -15.21
C ALA A 57 -2.18 -7.20 -16.48
N ASN A 58 -2.18 -7.85 -17.64
CA ASN A 58 -2.35 -7.16 -18.92
C ASN A 58 -3.83 -6.90 -19.16
N VAL A 59 -4.19 -5.65 -19.35
CA VAL A 59 -5.59 -5.22 -19.55
C VAL A 59 -5.91 -4.87 -20.99
N ASP A 60 -5.01 -5.09 -21.94
CA ASP A 60 -5.18 -4.68 -23.33
C ASP A 60 -6.44 -5.25 -23.96
N LYS A 61 -6.75 -6.51 -23.69
CA LYS A 61 -7.95 -7.15 -24.23
C LYS A 61 -9.21 -6.46 -23.74
N ALA A 62 -9.27 -6.11 -22.47
CA ALA A 62 -10.42 -5.41 -21.90
C ALA A 62 -10.56 -4.01 -22.48
N VAL A 63 -9.47 -3.27 -22.61
CA VAL A 63 -9.47 -1.93 -23.19
C VAL A 63 -9.91 -1.99 -24.66
N ASN A 64 -9.41 -2.94 -25.41
CA ASN A 64 -9.80 -3.12 -26.83
C ASN A 64 -11.28 -3.51 -26.98
N SER A 65 -11.87 -4.07 -25.93
CA SER A 65 -13.30 -4.45 -25.90
C SER A 65 -14.20 -3.35 -25.33
N GLY A 66 -13.66 -2.17 -25.03
CA GLY A 66 -14.45 -1.02 -24.62
C GLY A 66 -14.29 -0.58 -23.16
N LEU A 67 -13.39 -1.22 -22.39
CA LEU A 67 -13.13 -0.79 -21.03
C LEU A 67 -12.49 0.61 -21.03
N THR A 68 -13.02 1.49 -20.22
CA THR A 68 -12.46 2.82 -20.00
C THR A 68 -12.14 3.00 -18.52
N PHE A 69 -11.26 3.95 -18.23
CA PHE A 69 -10.83 4.23 -16.85
C PHE A 69 -11.26 5.64 -16.44
N ARG A 70 -11.69 5.78 -15.20
CA ARG A 70 -11.91 7.09 -14.58
C ARG A 70 -10.56 7.72 -14.23
N HIS A 71 -10.57 9.03 -14.03
CA HIS A 71 -9.43 9.68 -13.40
C HIS A 71 -9.24 9.14 -11.98
N LEU A 72 -7.99 8.84 -11.64
CA LEU A 72 -7.65 8.28 -10.34
C LEU A 72 -8.13 9.17 -9.19
N GLN A 73 -8.03 10.48 -9.33
CA GLN A 73 -8.47 11.45 -8.33
C GLN A 73 -9.95 11.27 -7.98
N ASP A 74 -10.78 11.04 -8.98
CA ASP A 74 -12.23 10.87 -8.77
C ASP A 74 -12.52 9.62 -7.96
N THR A 75 -11.82 8.53 -8.26
CA THR A 75 -11.95 7.28 -7.51
C THR A 75 -11.50 7.45 -6.07
N ILE A 76 -10.38 8.13 -5.84
CA ILE A 76 -9.86 8.39 -4.49
C ILE A 76 -10.83 9.24 -3.70
N GLN A 77 -11.38 10.30 -4.30
CA GLN A 77 -12.36 11.15 -3.63
C GLN A 77 -13.60 10.38 -3.21
N ASP A 78 -14.11 9.53 -4.08
CA ASP A 78 -15.29 8.72 -3.78
C ASP A 78 -15.03 7.75 -2.64
N VAL A 79 -13.88 7.08 -2.63
CA VAL A 79 -13.50 6.16 -1.56
C VAL A 79 -13.34 6.90 -0.24
N LEU A 80 -12.71 8.07 -0.25
CA LEU A 80 -12.57 8.89 0.96
C LEU A 80 -13.91 9.31 1.52
N ALA A 81 -14.82 9.78 0.66
CA ALA A 81 -16.15 10.20 1.07
C ALA A 81 -16.93 9.04 1.68
N TRP A 82 -16.87 7.87 1.04
CA TRP A 82 -17.50 6.67 1.55
C TRP A 82 -16.92 6.27 2.91
N ARG A 83 -15.60 6.25 3.03
CA ARG A 83 -14.92 5.89 4.28
C ARG A 83 -15.31 6.81 5.42
N ARG A 84 -15.35 8.12 5.18
CA ARG A 84 -15.73 9.10 6.21
C ARG A 84 -17.18 9.00 6.61
N ALA A 85 -18.07 8.68 5.66
CA ALA A 85 -19.51 8.59 5.92
C ALA A 85 -19.88 7.30 6.64
N ASP A 86 -19.33 6.16 6.21
CA ASP A 86 -19.80 4.84 6.67
C ASP A 86 -18.97 4.26 7.82
N PHE A 87 -17.69 4.59 7.91
CA PHE A 87 -16.81 4.00 8.93
C PHE A 87 -16.41 4.99 10.03
N GLY A 88 -16.31 6.28 9.70
CA GLY A 88 -15.94 7.29 10.68
C GLY A 88 -14.62 6.98 11.38
N THR A 89 -14.69 6.75 12.69
CA THR A 89 -13.54 6.41 13.53
C THR A 89 -13.43 4.92 13.86
N ASP A 90 -14.20 4.07 13.19
CA ASP A 90 -14.17 2.64 13.44
C ASP A 90 -12.78 2.06 13.22
N GLU A 91 -12.42 1.09 14.05
CA GLU A 91 -11.14 0.42 13.97
C GLU A 91 -11.05 -0.40 12.67
N MET A 92 -9.87 -0.39 12.05
CA MET A 92 -9.62 -1.17 10.85
C MET A 92 -9.51 -2.66 11.20
N LYS A 93 -10.17 -3.51 10.40
CA LYS A 93 -10.13 -4.96 10.58
C LYS A 93 -8.85 -5.57 10.03
N ALA A 94 -8.19 -4.88 9.12
CA ALA A 94 -6.94 -5.32 8.51
C ALA A 94 -5.96 -4.16 8.52
N GLY A 95 -4.70 -4.49 8.29
CA GLY A 95 -3.64 -3.51 8.33
C GLY A 95 -2.92 -3.53 9.66
N ILE A 96 -1.80 -2.84 9.71
CA ILE A 96 -0.93 -2.81 10.86
C ILE A 96 -1.45 -1.80 11.90
N SER A 97 -1.30 -2.10 13.19
CA SER A 97 -1.64 -1.15 14.25
C SER A 97 -0.65 0.01 14.28
N ARG A 98 -1.08 1.15 14.81
CA ARG A 98 -0.19 2.32 14.93
C ARG A 98 1.01 2.06 15.80
N GLU A 99 0.84 1.32 16.88
CA GLU A 99 1.92 0.94 17.79
C GLU A 99 2.96 0.07 17.09
N ARG A 100 2.48 -0.91 16.34
CA ARG A 100 3.35 -1.81 15.57
C ARG A 100 4.07 -1.05 14.47
N GLU A 101 3.39 -0.14 13.80
CA GLU A 101 4.00 0.71 12.77
C GLU A 101 5.12 1.57 13.34
N ARG A 102 4.89 2.22 14.48
CA ARG A 102 5.92 3.03 15.14
C ARG A 102 7.14 2.21 15.51
N GLU A 103 6.92 1.01 16.05
CA GLU A 103 8.01 0.11 16.42
C GLU A 103 8.84 -0.28 15.19
N LEU A 104 8.17 -0.64 14.09
CA LEU A 104 8.85 -1.02 12.86
C LEU A 104 9.62 0.15 12.25
N LEU A 105 9.03 1.33 12.24
CA LEU A 105 9.71 2.54 11.73
C LEU A 105 10.94 2.86 12.55
N ARG A 106 10.84 2.76 13.88
CA ARG A 106 11.98 2.97 14.76
C ARG A 106 13.11 1.99 14.45
N LYS A 107 12.78 0.71 14.36
CA LYS A 107 13.76 -0.34 14.04
C LYS A 107 14.38 -0.14 12.66
N TRP A 108 13.58 0.22 11.69
CA TRP A 108 14.07 0.48 10.33
C TRP A 108 15.07 1.64 10.31
N HIS A 109 14.75 2.73 10.99
CA HIS A 109 15.62 3.90 11.05
C HIS A 109 16.90 3.65 11.87
N GLU A 110 16.86 2.71 12.80
CA GLU A 110 18.04 2.30 13.56
C GLU A 110 18.96 1.38 12.75
N THR A 111 18.43 0.72 11.72
CA THR A 111 19.27 -0.09 10.82
C THR A 111 20.08 0.83 9.91
N GLY A 112 21.22 0.39 9.46
CA GLY A 112 22.00 1.15 8.49
C GLY A 112 21.31 1.28 7.13
N ASP A 113 20.30 0.45 6.85
CA ASP A 113 19.66 0.36 5.54
C ASP A 113 18.85 1.62 5.19
N ALA A 114 18.19 2.23 6.18
CA ALA A 114 17.43 3.45 5.96
C ALA A 114 18.29 4.61 5.46
N LYS A 115 19.57 4.62 5.83
CA LYS A 115 20.52 5.66 5.44
C LYS A 115 21.09 5.48 4.05
N LYS A 116 20.83 4.32 3.42
CA LYS A 116 21.37 3.97 2.09
C LYS A 116 20.38 4.28 0.97
N SER A 117 19.16 4.58 1.30
CA SER A 117 18.11 4.85 0.32
C SER A 117 18.03 6.31 -0.09
#